data_afd8c6bfcdfdf8364aa34eed220db8a0
#
_entry.id   afd8c6bfcdfdf8364aa34eed220db8a0
#
_cell.length_a   1.000
_cell.length_b   1.000
_cell.length_c   1.000
_cell.angle_alpha   90.00
_cell.angle_beta   90.00
_cell.angle_gamma   90.00
#
_symmetry.space_group_name_H-M   'P 1'
#
loop_
_entity.id
_entity.type
_entity.pdbx_description
1 polymer ?
#
loop_
_entity_poly.entity_id
_entity_poly.type
_entity_poly.pdbx_seq_one_letter_code
_entity_poly.pdbx_strand_id
1 'polypeptide(L)'
;INKEYFALRKKQGLKAGIVPVPTPSDEEKRLKELERLGILDKDFESDRRFNNITQIARYLTDCPFSVVNILGKDSQYCKLSSGVPIANLLLQQEIPRDVSICQYVLAAPEEQLIIENIDEDDRTRNFKNMPGGSGIKFYAGSPLVSSQGYALGTLCVAALEPTTLNHS
;
A
#
# COMPACT_ATOMS: atom_id res chain seq x y z
N ILE A 1 -11.71 14.12 -6.42
CA ILE A 1 -10.48 13.47 -6.96
C ILE A 1 -10.28 14.00 -8.36
N ASN A 2 -9.07 14.45 -8.64
CA ASN A 2 -8.76 15.02 -9.94
C ASN A 2 -8.48 13.86 -10.94
N LYS A 3 -9.43 13.61 -11.85
CA LYS A 3 -9.29 12.60 -12.91
C LYS A 3 -8.03 12.79 -13.76
N GLU A 4 -7.60 14.03 -13.96
CA GLU A 4 -6.38 14.37 -14.69
C GLU A 4 -5.13 13.90 -13.94
N TYR A 5 -5.09 14.05 -12.62
CA TYR A 5 -4.02 13.53 -11.78
C TYR A 5 -3.90 12.01 -11.90
N PHE A 6 -5.03 11.28 -11.83
CA PHE A 6 -5.05 9.82 -11.99
C PHE A 6 -4.53 9.38 -13.36
N ALA A 7 -5.03 9.99 -14.42
CA ALA A 7 -4.56 9.70 -15.78
C ALA A 7 -3.06 10.00 -15.95
N LEU A 8 -2.58 11.09 -15.36
CA LEU A 8 -1.17 11.46 -15.37
C LEU A 8 -0.32 10.41 -14.65
N ARG A 9 -0.70 9.99 -13.43
CA ARG A 9 0.05 8.99 -12.65
C ARG A 9 0.09 7.62 -13.35
N LYS A 10 -1.02 7.15 -13.91
CA LYS A 10 -1.05 5.93 -14.73
C LYS A 10 -0.10 6.04 -15.93
N LYS A 11 -0.16 7.14 -16.66
CA LYS A 11 0.75 7.40 -17.79
C LYS A 11 2.22 7.43 -17.38
N GLN A 12 2.51 8.05 -16.24
CA GLN A 12 3.87 8.09 -15.67
C GLN A 12 4.34 6.68 -15.30
N GLY A 13 3.48 5.85 -14.68
CA GLY A 13 3.79 4.46 -14.34
C GLY A 13 4.12 3.62 -15.56
N LEU A 14 3.30 3.68 -16.61
CA LEU A 14 3.56 2.99 -17.87
C LEU A 14 4.88 3.46 -18.52
N LYS A 15 5.13 4.77 -18.52
CA LYS A 15 6.39 5.33 -19.04
C LYS A 15 7.61 4.90 -18.20
N ALA A 16 7.44 4.73 -16.90
CA ALA A 16 8.47 4.24 -15.99
C ALA A 16 8.75 2.72 -16.16
N GLY A 17 7.87 2.00 -16.86
CA GLY A 17 7.94 0.55 -17.02
C GLY A 17 7.32 -0.24 -15.87
N ILE A 18 6.44 0.39 -15.08
CA ILE A 18 5.65 -0.31 -14.07
C ILE A 18 4.57 -1.11 -14.79
N VAL A 19 4.56 -2.42 -14.53
CA VAL A 19 3.54 -3.34 -15.06
C VAL A 19 2.49 -3.55 -13.99
N PRO A 20 1.21 -3.24 -14.26
CA PRO A 20 0.14 -3.50 -13.33
C PRO A 20 0.04 -4.99 -12.99
N VAL A 21 -0.12 -5.31 -11.72
CA VAL A 21 -0.38 -6.69 -11.29
C VAL A 21 -1.80 -7.08 -11.69
N PRO A 22 -2.02 -8.29 -12.20
CA PRO A 22 -3.36 -8.77 -12.48
C PRO A 22 -4.26 -8.67 -11.25
N THR A 23 -5.52 -8.34 -11.46
CA THR A 23 -6.51 -8.32 -10.37
C THR A 23 -6.73 -9.74 -9.84
N PRO A 24 -6.99 -9.91 -8.54
CA PRO A 24 -7.33 -11.22 -7.97
C PRO A 24 -8.51 -11.86 -8.68
N SER A 25 -8.54 -13.18 -8.75
CA SER A 25 -9.64 -13.93 -9.41
C SER A 25 -10.99 -13.73 -8.74
N ASP A 26 -11.00 -13.35 -7.47
CA ASP A 26 -12.18 -13.07 -6.65
C ASP A 26 -12.50 -11.57 -6.50
N GLU A 27 -11.92 -10.72 -7.36
CA GLU A 27 -12.00 -9.26 -7.29
C GLU A 27 -13.43 -8.73 -7.13
N GLU A 28 -14.39 -9.27 -7.87
CA GLU A 28 -15.79 -8.84 -7.77
C GLU A 28 -16.37 -9.09 -6.37
N LYS A 29 -16.08 -10.24 -5.79
CA LYS A 29 -16.53 -10.60 -4.42
C LYS A 29 -15.83 -9.75 -3.38
N ARG A 30 -14.53 -9.51 -3.55
CA ARG A 30 -13.72 -8.64 -2.71
C ARG A 30 -14.28 -7.21 -2.68
N LEU A 31 -14.63 -6.66 -3.85
CA LEU A 31 -15.22 -5.31 -3.94
C LEU A 31 -16.62 -5.23 -3.29
N LYS A 32 -17.45 -6.26 -3.45
CA LYS A 32 -18.74 -6.36 -2.74
C LYS A 32 -18.57 -6.41 -1.23
N GLU A 33 -17.52 -7.08 -0.75
CA GLU A 33 -17.20 -7.12 0.68
C GLU A 33 -16.75 -5.75 1.21
N LEU A 34 -15.94 -5.01 0.44
CA LEU A 34 -15.59 -3.62 0.76
C LEU A 34 -16.83 -2.73 0.90
N GLU A 35 -17.76 -2.84 -0.05
CA GLU A 35 -19.03 -2.11 -0.04
C GLU A 35 -19.90 -2.51 1.16
N ARG A 36 -20.06 -3.80 1.40
CA ARG A 36 -20.83 -4.33 2.56
C ARG A 36 -20.30 -3.81 3.89
N LEU A 37 -19.00 -3.69 4.03
CA LEU A 37 -18.35 -3.19 5.25
C LEU A 37 -18.38 -1.66 5.35
N GLY A 38 -18.66 -0.96 4.24
CA GLY A 38 -18.59 0.50 4.15
C GLY A 38 -17.20 1.05 4.51
N ILE A 39 -16.14 0.26 4.27
CA ILE A 39 -14.81 0.53 4.82
C ILE A 39 -14.14 1.72 4.15
N LEU A 40 -14.51 2.02 2.90
CA LEU A 40 -13.96 3.17 2.17
C LEU A 40 -14.42 4.50 2.75
N ASP A 41 -15.62 4.54 3.36
CA ASP A 41 -16.21 5.76 3.93
C ASP A 41 -15.91 5.92 5.42
N LYS A 42 -15.30 4.91 6.06
CA LYS A 42 -14.96 4.96 7.49
C LYS A 42 -13.77 5.89 7.74
N ASP A 43 -13.91 6.67 8.81
CA ASP A 43 -12.83 7.42 9.42
C ASP A 43 -12.06 6.52 10.40
N PHE A 44 -10.84 6.15 10.01
CA PHE A 44 -9.95 5.36 10.87
C PHE A 44 -9.12 6.24 11.81
N GLU A 45 -8.95 7.52 11.52
CA GLU A 45 -8.12 8.41 12.33
C GLU A 45 -8.73 8.67 13.70
N SER A 46 -10.05 8.67 13.79
CA SER A 46 -10.77 8.84 15.05
C SER A 46 -10.75 7.58 15.94
N ASP A 47 -10.40 6.41 15.39
CA ASP A 47 -10.38 5.16 16.15
C ASP A 47 -8.97 4.83 16.68
N ARG A 48 -8.77 5.01 17.98
CA ARG A 48 -7.49 4.76 18.66
C ARG A 48 -6.93 3.34 18.44
N ARG A 49 -7.78 2.35 18.17
CA ARG A 49 -7.34 0.96 17.95
C ARG A 49 -6.49 0.87 16.69
N PHE A 50 -6.88 1.54 15.62
CA PHE A 50 -6.11 1.59 14.38
C PHE A 50 -4.80 2.37 14.53
N ASN A 51 -4.84 3.49 15.25
CA ASN A 51 -3.64 4.26 15.57
C ASN A 51 -2.61 3.41 16.32
N ASN A 52 -3.05 2.62 17.29
CA ASN A 52 -2.16 1.73 18.05
C ASN A 52 -1.54 0.65 17.14
N ILE A 53 -2.29 0.09 16.18
CA ILE A 53 -1.78 -0.94 15.27
C ILE A 53 -0.61 -0.41 14.44
N THR A 54 -0.74 0.77 13.85
CA THR A 54 0.34 1.36 13.04
C THR A 54 1.56 1.72 13.90
N GLN A 55 1.35 2.21 15.13
CA GLN A 55 2.44 2.49 16.07
C GLN A 55 3.17 1.21 16.50
N ILE A 56 2.43 0.14 16.82
CA ILE A 56 3.02 -1.16 17.18
C ILE A 56 3.82 -1.73 16.01
N ALA A 57 3.28 -1.69 14.78
CA ALA A 57 3.96 -2.16 13.59
C ALA A 57 5.32 -1.44 13.41
N ARG A 58 5.34 -0.11 13.56
CA ARG A 58 6.58 0.67 13.52
C ARG A 58 7.56 0.26 14.60
N TYR A 59 7.09 0.15 15.82
CA TYR A 59 7.93 -0.17 16.97
C TYR A 59 8.59 -1.54 16.83
N LEU A 60 7.82 -2.55 16.42
CA LEU A 60 8.33 -3.91 16.26
C LEU A 60 9.30 -4.08 15.09
N THR A 61 9.18 -3.26 14.05
CA THR A 61 10.01 -3.36 12.84
C THR A 61 11.13 -2.31 12.78
N ASP A 62 11.17 -1.40 13.73
CA ASP A 62 12.06 -0.22 13.73
C ASP A 62 11.95 0.61 12.45
N CYS A 63 10.81 0.55 11.78
CA CYS A 63 10.56 1.31 10.56
C CYS A 63 10.09 2.73 10.87
N PRO A 64 10.53 3.74 10.09
CA PRO A 64 10.15 5.13 10.33
C PRO A 64 8.68 5.43 10.12
N PHE A 65 7.95 4.61 9.34
CA PHE A 65 6.52 4.78 9.10
C PHE A 65 5.78 3.48 8.86
N SER A 66 4.49 3.52 9.18
CA SER A 66 3.52 2.46 8.92
C SER A 66 2.23 3.06 8.38
N VAL A 67 1.56 2.33 7.50
CA VAL A 67 0.34 2.78 6.82
C VAL A 67 -0.67 1.65 6.74
N VAL A 68 -1.94 1.98 6.97
CA VAL A 68 -3.09 1.16 6.60
C VAL A 68 -3.65 1.67 5.28
N ASN A 69 -3.60 0.84 4.26
CA ASN A 69 -4.14 1.13 2.94
C ASN A 69 -5.33 0.21 2.65
N ILE A 70 -6.37 0.77 2.06
CA ILE A 70 -7.49 0.00 1.51
C ILE A 70 -7.45 0.11 -0.01
N LEU A 71 -7.59 -1.03 -0.69
CA LEU A 71 -7.51 -1.09 -2.14
C LEU A 71 -8.91 -1.25 -2.75
N GLY A 72 -9.42 -0.18 -3.34
CA GLY A 72 -10.64 -0.18 -4.12
C GLY A 72 -10.41 -0.77 -5.52
N LYS A 73 -11.36 -0.52 -6.43
CA LYS A 73 -11.28 -1.02 -7.81
C LYS A 73 -10.11 -0.42 -8.58
N ASP A 74 -9.99 0.90 -8.58
CA ASP A 74 -9.00 1.64 -9.36
C ASP A 74 -7.98 2.38 -8.49
N SER A 75 -8.21 2.43 -7.20
CA SER A 75 -7.49 3.28 -6.26
C SER A 75 -7.04 2.55 -5.01
N GLN A 76 -5.88 2.95 -4.51
CA GLN A 76 -5.46 2.71 -3.14
C GLN A 76 -5.78 3.95 -2.31
N TYR A 77 -6.39 3.75 -1.16
CA TYR A 77 -6.72 4.78 -0.18
C TYR A 77 -5.85 4.62 1.06
N CYS A 78 -5.04 5.63 1.36
CA CYS A 78 -4.35 5.71 2.64
C CYS A 78 -5.37 6.11 3.70
N LYS A 79 -5.71 5.18 4.59
CA LYS A 79 -6.71 5.39 5.64
C LYS A 79 -6.12 5.82 6.96
N LEU A 80 -4.88 5.45 7.20
CA LEU A 80 -4.18 5.76 8.43
C LEU A 80 -2.67 5.66 8.22
N SER A 81 -1.94 6.59 8.79
CA SER A 81 -0.48 6.55 8.78
C SER A 81 0.09 6.96 10.14
N SER A 82 1.24 6.41 10.48
CA SER A 82 2.02 6.84 11.63
C SER A 82 3.51 6.96 11.30
N GLY A 83 4.20 7.89 11.96
CA GLY A 83 5.63 8.13 11.77
C GLY A 83 5.94 9.44 11.06
N VAL A 84 7.17 9.54 10.58
CA VAL A 84 7.62 10.75 9.86
C VAL A 84 6.88 10.87 8.56
N PRO A 85 6.19 11.99 8.28
CA PRO A 85 5.52 12.20 6.99
C PRO A 85 6.56 12.17 5.87
N ILE A 86 6.42 11.24 4.95
CA ILE A 86 7.12 11.38 3.68
C ILE A 86 6.30 12.36 2.87
N ALA A 87 6.77 13.59 2.83
CA ALA A 87 6.02 14.75 2.34
C ALA A 87 5.39 14.57 0.95
N ASN A 88 5.92 13.68 0.10
CA ASN A 88 5.45 13.47 -1.25
C ASN A 88 4.64 12.18 -1.45
N LEU A 89 4.71 11.21 -0.54
CA LEU A 89 4.06 9.91 -0.69
C LEU A 89 2.78 9.78 0.14
N LEU A 90 2.77 10.35 1.34
CA LEU A 90 1.67 10.23 2.30
C LEU A 90 0.68 11.41 2.25
N LEU A 91 1.01 12.49 1.54
CA LEU A 91 0.08 13.60 1.33
C LEU A 91 -1.05 13.27 0.33
N GLN A 92 -0.94 12.14 -0.37
CA GLN A 92 -1.96 11.70 -1.29
C GLN A 92 -2.78 10.60 -0.63
N GLN A 93 -3.92 10.98 -0.09
CA GLN A 93 -4.88 10.05 0.52
C GLN A 93 -5.37 8.98 -0.46
N GLU A 94 -5.14 9.19 -1.76
CA GLU A 94 -5.56 8.28 -2.81
C GLU A 94 -4.56 8.26 -3.97
N ILE A 95 -4.13 7.07 -4.38
CA ILE A 95 -3.26 6.86 -5.54
C ILE A 95 -3.84 5.82 -6.49
N PRO A 96 -3.52 5.87 -7.80
CA PRO A 96 -3.93 4.81 -8.73
C PRO A 96 -3.38 3.45 -8.28
N ARG A 97 -4.24 2.43 -8.27
CA ARG A 97 -3.86 1.08 -7.86
C ARG A 97 -2.72 0.51 -8.70
N ASP A 98 -2.72 0.79 -10.02
CA ASP A 98 -1.72 0.30 -10.97
C ASP A 98 -0.28 0.76 -10.66
N VAL A 99 -0.10 1.79 -9.83
CA VAL A 99 1.20 2.31 -9.42
C VAL A 99 1.43 2.17 -7.92
N SER A 100 0.75 1.20 -7.29
CA SER A 100 0.88 0.88 -5.88
C SER A 100 1.65 -0.42 -5.66
N ILE A 101 2.59 -0.43 -4.71
CA ILE A 101 3.25 -1.67 -4.29
C ILE A 101 2.26 -2.60 -3.58
N CYS A 102 1.26 -2.06 -2.89
CA CYS A 102 0.28 -2.84 -2.14
C CYS A 102 -0.57 -3.78 -3.02
N GLN A 103 -0.67 -3.54 -4.33
CA GLN A 103 -1.37 -4.45 -5.23
C GLN A 103 -0.71 -5.84 -5.31
N TYR A 104 0.61 -5.94 -5.09
CA TYR A 104 1.31 -7.22 -5.05
C TYR A 104 0.90 -8.05 -3.83
N VAL A 105 0.60 -7.40 -2.70
CA VAL A 105 0.07 -8.07 -1.50
C VAL A 105 -1.31 -8.66 -1.77
N LEU A 106 -2.17 -7.93 -2.50
CA LEU A 106 -3.48 -8.45 -2.87
C LEU A 106 -3.42 -9.62 -3.85
N ALA A 107 -2.39 -9.67 -4.70
CA ALA A 107 -2.21 -10.75 -5.66
C ALA A 107 -1.78 -12.09 -5.02
N ALA A 108 -1.20 -12.03 -3.81
CA ALA A 108 -0.77 -13.18 -3.03
C ALA A 108 -1.17 -13.01 -1.55
N PRO A 109 -2.48 -13.04 -1.22
CA PRO A 109 -2.98 -12.65 0.10
C PRO A 109 -2.70 -13.69 1.19
N GLU A 110 -2.13 -14.82 0.85
CA GLU A 110 -1.72 -15.87 1.80
C GLU A 110 -0.36 -15.57 2.45
N GLU A 111 0.41 -14.64 1.88
CA GLU A 111 1.77 -14.35 2.29
C GLU A 111 1.98 -12.86 2.58
N GLN A 112 2.97 -12.57 3.39
CA GLN A 112 3.49 -11.23 3.57
C GLN A 112 4.43 -10.89 2.42
N LEU A 113 4.35 -9.67 1.92
CA LEU A 113 5.31 -9.15 0.94
C LEU A 113 6.42 -8.41 1.68
N ILE A 114 7.65 -8.90 1.58
CA ILE A 114 8.84 -8.22 2.10
C ILE A 114 9.76 -7.90 0.92
N ILE A 115 10.15 -6.64 0.79
CA ILE A 115 11.06 -6.12 -0.24
C ILE A 115 12.16 -5.33 0.47
N GLU A 116 13.31 -5.96 0.65
CA GLU A 116 14.44 -5.39 1.38
C GLU A 116 15.08 -4.20 0.65
N ASN A 117 15.08 -4.23 -0.67
CA ASN A 117 15.53 -3.14 -1.51
C ASN A 117 14.62 -2.97 -2.74
N ILE A 118 13.80 -1.91 -2.72
CA ILE A 118 12.83 -1.61 -3.79
C ILE A 118 13.49 -1.39 -5.15
N ASP A 119 14.72 -0.86 -5.17
CA ASP A 119 15.42 -0.57 -6.41
C ASP A 119 16.01 -1.83 -7.08
N GLU A 120 16.16 -2.92 -6.35
CA GLU A 120 16.75 -4.17 -6.83
C GLU A 120 15.71 -5.26 -7.08
N ASP A 121 14.56 -5.22 -6.43
CA ASP A 121 13.48 -6.20 -6.61
C ASP A 121 12.82 -6.06 -7.98
N ASP A 122 12.72 -7.16 -8.71
CA ASP A 122 12.17 -7.19 -10.08
C ASP A 122 10.74 -6.63 -10.18
N ARG A 123 9.96 -6.73 -9.11
CA ARG A 123 8.56 -6.24 -9.05
C ARG A 123 8.49 -4.72 -8.92
N THR A 124 9.50 -4.11 -8.27
CA THR A 124 9.42 -2.72 -7.82
C THR A 124 10.54 -1.82 -8.33
N ARG A 125 11.61 -2.35 -8.93
CA ARG A 125 12.76 -1.56 -9.37
C ARG A 125 12.42 -0.40 -10.31
N ASN A 126 11.31 -0.49 -11.03
CA ASN A 126 10.88 0.56 -11.96
C ASN A 126 10.16 1.72 -11.26
N PHE A 127 9.77 1.58 -9.99
CA PHE A 127 9.14 2.66 -9.24
C PHE A 127 10.07 3.86 -9.04
N LYS A 128 11.39 3.65 -9.02
CA LYS A 128 12.39 4.72 -8.99
C LYS A 128 12.31 5.66 -10.20
N ASN A 129 11.81 5.17 -11.34
CA ASN A 129 11.69 5.93 -12.58
C ASN A 129 10.46 6.84 -12.61
N MET A 130 9.57 6.75 -11.62
CA MET A 130 8.43 7.65 -11.50
C MET A 130 8.87 9.05 -11.07
N PRO A 131 8.29 10.11 -11.64
CA PRO A 131 8.54 11.47 -11.18
C PRO A 131 8.26 11.61 -9.68
N GLY A 132 9.26 12.08 -8.94
CA GLY A 132 9.23 12.17 -7.49
C GLY A 132 9.61 10.86 -6.77
N GLY A 133 9.76 9.77 -7.50
CA GLY A 133 10.05 8.44 -6.96
C GLY A 133 9.05 7.98 -5.90
N SER A 134 9.24 6.81 -5.34
CA SER A 134 8.52 6.42 -4.11
C SER A 134 9.18 7.04 -2.85
N GLY A 135 10.46 7.41 -2.97
CA GLY A 135 11.28 7.82 -1.82
C GLY A 135 11.58 6.70 -0.83
N ILE A 136 10.84 5.59 -0.90
CA ILE A 136 11.05 4.42 -0.04
C ILE A 136 12.02 3.43 -0.69
N LYS A 137 12.81 2.78 0.15
CA LYS A 137 13.78 1.75 -0.27
C LYS A 137 13.46 0.38 0.29
N PHE A 138 12.72 0.33 1.37
CA PHE A 138 12.23 -0.88 2.02
C PHE A 138 10.70 -0.86 2.11
N TYR A 139 10.07 -2.00 1.92
CA TYR A 139 8.64 -2.19 2.10
C TYR A 139 8.37 -3.59 2.70
N ALA A 140 7.52 -3.64 3.72
CA ALA A 140 6.91 -4.88 4.15
C ALA A 140 5.41 -4.67 4.35
N GLY A 141 4.59 -5.52 3.75
CA GLY A 141 3.14 -5.44 3.78
C GLY A 141 2.49 -6.76 4.12
N SER A 142 1.52 -6.70 5.04
CA SER A 142 0.66 -7.81 5.40
C SER A 142 -0.75 -7.57 4.89
N PRO A 143 -1.45 -8.56 4.33
CA PRO A 143 -2.81 -8.39 3.87
C PRO A 143 -3.77 -8.17 5.05
N LEU A 144 -4.74 -7.31 4.85
CA LEU A 144 -5.88 -7.13 5.75
C LEU A 144 -7.05 -7.95 5.20
N VAL A 145 -7.31 -9.08 5.84
CA VAL A 145 -8.30 -10.06 5.37
C VAL A 145 -9.58 -9.94 6.19
N SER A 146 -10.73 -9.88 5.53
CA SER A 146 -12.03 -9.87 6.19
C SER A 146 -12.37 -11.24 6.79
N SER A 147 -13.39 -11.30 7.65
CA SER A 147 -13.92 -12.56 8.19
C SER A 147 -14.46 -13.50 7.11
N GLN A 148 -14.70 -13.00 5.91
CA GLN A 148 -15.12 -13.78 4.75
C GLN A 148 -13.95 -14.27 3.88
N GLY A 149 -12.70 -13.99 4.28
CA GLY A 149 -11.50 -14.42 3.59
C GLY A 149 -11.03 -13.52 2.44
N TYR A 150 -11.61 -12.33 2.27
CA TYR A 150 -11.21 -11.41 1.20
C TYR A 150 -10.15 -10.42 1.67
N ALA A 151 -9.05 -10.29 0.90
CA ALA A 151 -8.03 -9.28 1.15
C ALA A 151 -8.54 -7.89 0.72
N LEU A 152 -8.69 -7.00 1.68
CA LEU A 152 -9.31 -5.67 1.47
C LEU A 152 -8.26 -4.56 1.33
N GLY A 153 -7.07 -4.81 1.83
CA GLY A 153 -6.01 -3.83 1.88
C GLY A 153 -4.75 -4.37 2.54
N THR A 154 -3.92 -3.48 3.04
CA THR A 154 -2.65 -3.82 3.65
C THR A 154 -2.38 -3.00 4.92
N LEU A 155 -1.77 -3.65 5.90
CA LEU A 155 -0.94 -2.97 6.89
C LEU A 155 0.50 -3.07 6.39
N CYS A 156 1.16 -1.94 6.16
CA CYS A 156 2.54 -1.95 5.70
C CYS A 156 3.43 -1.05 6.56
N VAL A 157 4.71 -1.39 6.57
CA VAL A 157 5.81 -0.57 7.09
C VAL A 157 6.79 -0.29 5.95
N ALA A 158 7.48 0.82 6.03
CA ALA A 158 8.44 1.18 5.01
C ALA A 158 9.57 2.04 5.60
N ALA A 159 10.70 2.08 4.87
CA ALA A 159 11.87 2.88 5.24
C ALA A 159 12.49 3.56 4.01
N LEU A 160 13.32 4.58 4.26
CA LEU A 160 14.02 5.35 3.21
C LEU A 160 15.36 4.72 2.81
N GLU A 161 15.79 3.71 3.56
CA GLU A 161 16.99 2.93 3.29
C GLU A 161 16.62 1.46 3.14
N PRO A 162 17.40 0.66 2.38
CA PRO A 162 17.26 -0.77 2.35
C PRO A 162 17.36 -1.36 3.76
N THR A 163 16.52 -2.30 4.08
CA THR A 163 16.39 -2.84 5.44
C THR A 163 16.10 -4.34 5.37
N THR A 164 16.71 -5.10 6.28
CA THR A 164 16.37 -6.51 6.51
C THR A 164 15.62 -6.61 7.84
N LEU A 165 14.44 -7.22 7.82
CA LEU A 165 13.71 -7.50 9.06
C LEU A 165 14.37 -8.67 9.78
N ASN A 166 14.89 -8.40 10.97
CA ASN A 166 15.38 -9.48 11.84
C ASN A 166 14.18 -10.17 12.48
N HIS A 167 13.96 -11.41 12.13
CA HIS A 167 13.04 -12.29 12.85
C HIS A 167 13.71 -12.69 14.18
N SER A 168 13.47 -11.90 15.22
CA SER A 168 13.85 -12.26 16.59
C SER A 168 12.69 -12.96 17.30
#